data_c4d8dbd391c8674d20e1c4fec7d3f07c
#
_entry.id   c4d8dbd391c8674d20e1c4fec7d3f07c
#
_cell.length_a   1.000
_cell.length_b   1.000
_cell.length_c   1.000
_cell.angle_alpha   90.00
_cell.angle_beta   90.00
_cell.angle_gamma   90.00
#
_symmetry.space_group_name_H-M   'P 1'
#
loop_
_entity.id
_entity.type
_entity.pdbx_description
1 polymer ?
#
loop_
_entity_poly.entity_id
_entity_poly.type
_entity_poly.pdbx_seq_one_letter_code
_entity_poly.pdbx_strand_id
1 'polypeptide(L)'
;QGKPNVYGSIFRFDGQASVFAPSMDGPCYRCLYPEPPPPGMVPSCAEGGVLGVLPGIVGCIQATEIIKLALGEGSSLVGRLLIFNALEMKFREVKLRRDPKCPICGDNPTIKELIDYNEFCGIPDQPTEAEENQDEIDVQEMKRAIDNPDLGIAVVDVREQDEFEIAKVEGTTLVPLSQIEQRFTELDPNQTIYLHCKAGVRSLKALGFLREQGFKYLKSVRGGITAWSEEIDPNIPKY
;
A
#
# COMPACT_ATOMS: atom_id res chain seq x y z
N GLN A 1 2.85 20.86 -17.47
CA GLN A 1 1.58 21.58 -17.65
C GLN A 1 1.56 22.95 -16.96
N GLY A 2 2.59 23.30 -16.14
CA GLY A 2 2.71 24.60 -15.47
C GLY A 2 1.65 24.89 -14.40
N LYS A 3 0.85 23.92 -13.99
CA LYS A 3 -0.19 24.11 -12.97
C LYS A 3 0.35 23.83 -11.57
N PRO A 4 -0.07 24.60 -10.53
CA PRO A 4 0.23 24.27 -9.15
C PRO A 4 -0.35 22.92 -8.75
N ASN A 5 0.39 22.14 -7.98
CA ASN A 5 -0.06 20.88 -7.39
C ASN A 5 -0.27 21.10 -5.88
N VAL A 6 -1.51 21.04 -5.44
CA VAL A 6 -1.86 21.13 -4.01
C VAL A 6 -1.73 19.76 -3.37
N TYR A 7 -0.62 19.58 -2.69
CA TYR A 7 -0.19 18.32 -2.09
C TYR A 7 -0.80 18.13 -0.70
N GLY A 8 -1.24 16.91 -0.43
CA GLY A 8 -1.60 16.42 0.89
C GLY A 8 -1.12 14.99 1.07
N SER A 9 -0.58 14.67 2.24
CA SER A 9 -0.16 13.34 2.62
C SER A 9 -0.55 13.05 4.06
N ILE A 10 -0.85 11.80 4.34
CA ILE A 10 -1.21 11.32 5.67
C ILE A 10 -0.49 10.01 5.96
N PHE A 11 -0.02 9.86 7.20
CA PHE A 11 0.60 8.62 7.66
C PHE A 11 0.38 8.47 9.16
N ARG A 12 -0.20 7.37 9.59
CA ARG A 12 -0.55 7.11 11.00
C ARG A 12 -1.34 8.27 11.63
N PHE A 13 -0.66 9.11 12.41
CA PHE A 13 -1.23 10.26 13.14
C PHE A 13 -0.76 11.60 12.60
N ASP A 14 0.04 11.60 11.54
CA ASP A 14 0.62 12.80 10.97
C ASP A 14 0.01 13.14 9.61
N GLY A 15 -0.21 14.42 9.37
CA GLY A 15 -0.63 14.99 8.10
C GLY A 15 0.37 15.99 7.58
N GLN A 16 0.49 16.10 6.26
CA GLN A 16 1.34 17.09 5.60
C GLN A 16 0.56 17.78 4.49
N ALA A 17 0.80 19.07 4.29
CA ALA A 17 0.27 19.81 3.16
C ALA A 17 1.31 20.82 2.63
N SER A 18 1.30 21.02 1.31
CA SER A 18 2.15 22.01 0.63
C SER A 18 1.54 22.36 -0.73
N VAL A 19 2.10 23.38 -1.38
CA VAL A 19 1.79 23.69 -2.78
C VAL A 19 3.10 23.62 -3.59
N PHE A 20 3.16 22.69 -4.51
CA PHE A 20 4.26 22.58 -5.46
C PHE A 20 3.94 23.38 -6.72
N ALA A 21 4.68 24.45 -6.96
CA ALA A 21 4.39 25.39 -8.04
C ALA A 21 5.68 25.92 -8.70
N PRO A 22 6.39 25.12 -9.50
CA PRO A 22 7.58 25.59 -10.22
C PRO A 22 7.32 26.78 -11.13
N SER A 23 6.09 26.91 -11.68
CA SER A 23 5.67 28.05 -12.49
C SER A 23 5.58 29.37 -11.70
N MET A 24 5.59 29.32 -10.38
CA MET A 24 5.57 30.46 -9.46
C MET A 24 6.91 30.58 -8.69
N ASP A 25 8.00 30.09 -9.27
CA ASP A 25 9.34 30.00 -8.67
C ASP A 25 9.36 29.18 -7.35
N GLY A 26 8.38 28.33 -7.15
CA GLY A 26 8.27 27.42 -6.01
C GLY A 26 8.94 26.07 -6.26
N PRO A 27 9.06 25.24 -5.21
CA PRO A 27 9.58 23.88 -5.33
C PRO A 27 8.59 22.97 -6.08
N CYS A 28 9.10 21.88 -6.66
CA CYS A 28 8.30 20.76 -7.11
C CYS A 28 8.34 19.60 -6.08
N TYR A 29 7.58 18.53 -6.31
CA TYR A 29 7.56 17.34 -5.46
C TYR A 29 8.96 16.73 -5.27
N ARG A 30 9.79 16.70 -6.33
CA ARG A 30 11.16 16.20 -6.29
C ARG A 30 12.14 17.07 -5.50
N CYS A 31 11.80 18.32 -5.22
CA CYS A 31 12.59 19.14 -4.29
C CYS A 31 12.40 18.68 -2.83
N LEU A 32 11.26 18.06 -2.50
CA LEU A 32 10.99 17.51 -1.17
C LEU A 32 11.43 16.04 -1.07
N TYR A 33 11.15 15.26 -2.12
CA TYR A 33 11.48 13.84 -2.22
C TYR A 33 12.31 13.57 -3.49
N PRO A 34 13.63 13.78 -3.43
CA PRO A 34 14.50 13.60 -4.60
C PRO A 34 14.48 12.16 -5.12
N GLU A 35 14.44 11.20 -4.21
CA GLU A 35 14.38 9.77 -4.49
C GLU A 35 13.23 9.13 -3.69
N PRO A 36 12.56 8.09 -4.22
CA PRO A 36 11.59 7.35 -3.46
C PRO A 36 12.28 6.56 -2.35
N PRO A 37 11.61 6.29 -1.23
CA PRO A 37 12.14 5.37 -0.24
C PRO A 37 12.27 3.97 -0.85
N PRO A 38 13.28 3.19 -0.43
CA PRO A 38 13.40 1.80 -0.85
C PRO A 38 12.11 1.01 -0.61
N PRO A 39 11.76 0.05 -1.49
CA PRO A 39 10.59 -0.81 -1.31
C PRO A 39 10.56 -1.45 0.07
N GLY A 40 9.39 -1.45 0.72
CA GLY A 40 9.19 -2.02 2.07
C GLY A 40 9.65 -1.17 3.24
N MET A 41 10.33 -0.02 3.02
CA MET A 41 10.75 0.87 4.10
C MET A 41 9.58 1.66 4.71
N VAL A 42 8.60 2.02 3.90
CA VAL A 42 7.40 2.74 4.35
C VAL A 42 6.22 1.76 4.26
N PRO A 43 5.62 1.36 5.40
CA PRO A 43 4.46 0.49 5.37
C PRO A 43 3.29 1.18 4.67
N SER A 44 2.48 0.39 3.98
CA SER A 44 1.23 0.88 3.38
C SER A 44 0.25 1.37 4.45
N CYS A 45 -0.75 2.17 4.04
CA CYS A 45 -1.82 2.58 4.97
C CYS A 45 -2.59 1.39 5.57
N ALA A 46 -2.64 0.27 4.86
CA ALA A 46 -3.26 -0.96 5.34
C ALA A 46 -2.43 -1.65 6.44
N GLU A 47 -1.11 -1.51 6.39
CA GLU A 47 -0.18 -2.10 7.38
C GLU A 47 0.07 -1.15 8.56
N GLY A 48 0.27 0.13 8.28
CA GLY A 48 0.61 1.15 9.28
C GLY A 48 -0.59 1.79 9.99
N GLY A 49 -1.78 1.65 9.41
CA GLY A 49 -2.98 2.36 9.82
C GLY A 49 -2.92 3.87 9.54
N VAL A 50 -4.07 4.51 9.56
CA VAL A 50 -4.20 5.97 9.45
C VAL A 50 -5.38 6.42 10.31
N LEU A 51 -5.20 7.47 11.11
CA LEU A 51 -6.28 8.07 11.87
C LEU A 51 -7.35 8.63 10.91
N GLY A 52 -8.57 8.08 10.95
CA GLY A 52 -9.62 8.28 9.95
C GLY A 52 -10.09 9.74 9.75
N VAL A 53 -9.82 10.64 10.70
CA VAL A 53 -10.15 12.09 10.56
C VAL A 53 -9.08 12.87 9.80
N LEU A 54 -7.86 12.35 9.66
CA LEU A 54 -6.75 13.05 8.98
C LEU A 54 -7.05 13.41 7.52
N PRO A 55 -7.64 12.53 6.69
CA PRO A 55 -8.04 12.90 5.33
C PRO A 55 -8.95 14.14 5.29
N GLY A 56 -9.88 14.24 6.25
CA GLY A 56 -10.75 15.40 6.35
C GLY A 56 -9.99 16.69 6.68
N ILE A 57 -9.12 16.65 7.68
CA ILE A 57 -8.31 17.82 8.09
C ILE A 57 -7.40 18.28 6.96
N VAL A 58 -6.61 17.36 6.39
CA VAL A 58 -5.67 17.65 5.30
C VAL A 58 -6.43 18.08 4.04
N GLY A 59 -7.55 17.44 3.72
CA GLY A 59 -8.41 17.79 2.58
C GLY A 59 -9.00 19.19 2.70
N CYS A 60 -9.41 19.64 3.88
CA CYS A 60 -9.86 21.02 4.11
C CYS A 60 -8.73 22.03 3.90
N ILE A 61 -7.50 21.69 4.32
CA ILE A 61 -6.32 22.54 4.06
C ILE A 61 -6.05 22.62 2.56
N GLN A 62 -6.07 21.49 1.84
CA GLN A 62 -5.90 21.47 0.39
C GLN A 62 -6.97 22.30 -0.33
N ALA A 63 -8.24 22.16 0.04
CA ALA A 63 -9.33 22.95 -0.52
C ALA A 63 -9.13 24.46 -0.28
N THR A 64 -8.68 24.83 0.92
CA THR A 64 -8.36 26.22 1.25
C THR A 64 -7.23 26.77 0.38
N GLU A 65 -6.17 25.99 0.14
CA GLU A 65 -5.07 26.38 -0.74
C GLU A 65 -5.54 26.56 -2.19
N ILE A 66 -6.41 25.67 -2.68
CA ILE A 66 -7.00 25.76 -4.03
C ILE A 66 -7.80 27.07 -4.16
N ILE A 67 -8.61 27.42 -3.17
CA ILE A 67 -9.41 28.67 -3.18
C ILE A 67 -8.49 29.89 -3.19
N LYS A 68 -7.46 29.92 -2.34
CA LYS A 68 -6.48 31.03 -2.31
C LYS A 68 -5.77 31.20 -3.65
N LEU A 69 -5.33 30.10 -4.27
CA LEU A 69 -4.71 30.14 -5.59
C LEU A 69 -5.67 30.63 -6.69
N ALA A 70 -6.94 30.23 -6.63
CA ALA A 70 -7.95 30.65 -7.60
C ALA A 70 -8.33 32.13 -7.47
N LEU A 71 -8.38 32.64 -6.25
CA LEU A 71 -8.70 34.04 -5.97
C LEU A 71 -7.49 34.99 -6.11
N GLY A 72 -6.26 34.44 -6.07
CA GLY A 72 -5.04 35.23 -5.99
C GLY A 72 -4.87 35.96 -4.65
N GLU A 73 -5.52 35.49 -3.60
CA GLU A 73 -5.57 36.16 -2.30
C GLU A 73 -4.91 35.32 -1.19
N GLY A 74 -4.40 35.99 -0.17
CA GLY A 74 -3.77 35.37 0.98
C GLY A 74 -2.37 34.88 0.72
N SER A 75 -1.79 34.19 1.70
CA SER A 75 -0.45 33.57 1.61
C SER A 75 -0.58 32.07 1.39
N SER A 76 -0.23 31.59 0.19
CA SER A 76 -0.29 30.17 -0.14
C SER A 76 0.85 29.38 0.52
N LEU A 77 0.75 28.05 0.54
CA LEU A 77 1.80 27.14 1.01
C LEU A 77 2.90 26.89 -0.04
N VAL A 78 3.03 27.73 -1.06
CA VAL A 78 4.18 27.66 -1.98
C VAL A 78 5.46 27.93 -1.20
N GLY A 79 6.43 27.03 -1.30
CA GLY A 79 7.68 27.12 -0.56
C GLY A 79 7.59 26.84 0.95
N ARG A 80 6.47 26.25 1.40
CA ARG A 80 6.22 25.90 2.80
C ARG A 80 5.63 24.51 2.90
N LEU A 81 6.10 23.70 3.84
CA LEU A 81 5.52 22.42 4.20
C LEU A 81 4.86 22.54 5.56
N LEU A 82 3.55 22.42 5.60
CA LEU A 82 2.78 22.34 6.82
C LEU A 82 2.73 20.89 7.30
N ILE A 83 3.09 20.66 8.55
CA ILE A 83 3.08 19.33 9.19
C ILE A 83 2.12 19.42 10.37
N PHE A 84 1.16 18.52 10.43
CA PHE A 84 0.18 18.38 11.49
C PHE A 84 0.39 17.08 12.24
N ASN A 85 0.58 17.14 13.56
CA ASN A 85 0.55 15.99 14.44
C ASN A 85 -0.78 15.93 15.19
N ALA A 86 -1.58 14.92 14.89
CA ALA A 86 -2.94 14.82 15.44
C ALA A 86 -2.97 14.42 16.91
N LEU A 87 -1.97 13.69 17.42
CA LEU A 87 -1.92 13.32 18.83
C LEU A 87 -1.61 14.50 19.72
N GLU A 88 -0.77 15.43 19.24
CA GLU A 88 -0.42 16.64 19.98
C GLU A 88 -1.28 17.85 19.60
N MET A 89 -2.13 17.73 18.57
CA MET A 89 -2.90 18.83 17.97
C MET A 89 -2.02 20.03 17.61
N LYS A 90 -0.83 19.76 17.07
CA LYS A 90 0.15 20.78 16.75
C LYS A 90 0.37 20.90 15.25
N PHE A 91 0.45 22.13 14.77
CA PHE A 91 0.91 22.48 13.45
C PHE A 91 2.33 23.02 13.50
N ARG A 92 3.18 22.53 12.60
CA ARG A 92 4.53 23.04 12.40
C ARG A 92 4.72 23.37 10.92
N GLU A 93 5.34 24.50 10.65
CA GLU A 93 5.68 24.91 9.29
C GLU A 93 7.19 24.79 9.07
N VAL A 94 7.58 24.21 7.95
CA VAL A 94 8.97 24.09 7.51
C VAL A 94 9.12 24.79 6.16
N LYS A 95 10.19 25.58 6.03
CA LYS A 95 10.51 26.24 4.76
C LYS A 95 11.00 25.22 3.75
N LEU A 96 10.36 25.14 2.60
CA LEU A 96 10.70 24.26 1.49
C LEU A 96 11.23 25.11 0.32
N ARG A 97 12.49 24.93 -0.05
CA ARG A 97 13.13 25.69 -1.12
C ARG A 97 13.14 24.89 -2.41
N ARG A 98 13.04 25.59 -3.55
CA ARG A 98 13.37 25.01 -4.85
C ARG A 98 14.85 24.61 -4.86
N ASP A 99 15.14 23.39 -5.29
CA ASP A 99 16.50 22.92 -5.48
C ASP A 99 16.99 23.30 -6.89
N PRO A 100 18.05 24.13 -7.02
CA PRO A 100 18.63 24.47 -8.33
C PRO A 100 19.13 23.25 -9.12
N LYS A 101 19.43 22.13 -8.43
CA LYS A 101 19.89 20.87 -9.04
C LYS A 101 18.76 19.87 -9.25
N CYS A 102 17.51 20.22 -8.93
CA CYS A 102 16.39 19.32 -9.09
C CYS A 102 16.28 18.79 -10.54
N PRO A 103 16.17 17.48 -10.74
CA PRO A 103 16.12 16.91 -12.08
C PRO A 103 14.84 17.28 -12.87
N ILE A 104 13.80 17.78 -12.21
CA ILE A 104 12.53 18.19 -12.84
C ILE A 104 12.40 19.69 -12.99
N CYS A 105 12.65 20.47 -11.92
CA CYS A 105 12.41 21.91 -11.94
C CYS A 105 13.68 22.74 -11.69
N GLY A 106 14.85 22.12 -11.60
CA GLY A 106 16.11 22.83 -11.41
C GLY A 106 16.52 23.67 -12.60
N ASP A 107 17.70 24.28 -12.52
CA ASP A 107 18.22 25.19 -13.59
C ASP A 107 18.59 24.44 -14.88
N ASN A 108 18.92 23.14 -14.77
CA ASN A 108 19.20 22.24 -15.88
C ASN A 108 18.42 20.93 -15.73
N PRO A 109 17.10 20.91 -15.97
CA PRO A 109 16.27 19.72 -15.77
C PRO A 109 16.66 18.60 -16.74
N THR A 110 16.88 17.41 -16.20
CA THR A 110 17.24 16.19 -16.95
C THR A 110 16.03 15.32 -17.27
N ILE A 111 14.98 15.35 -16.44
CA ILE A 111 13.74 14.61 -16.65
C ILE A 111 12.75 15.52 -17.37
N LYS A 112 12.50 15.24 -18.66
CA LYS A 112 11.61 16.02 -19.53
C LYS A 112 10.36 15.26 -19.95
N GLU A 113 10.35 13.95 -19.77
CA GLU A 113 9.26 13.04 -20.11
C GLU A 113 8.87 12.21 -18.89
N LEU A 114 7.73 11.53 -18.97
CA LEU A 114 7.33 10.59 -17.94
C LEU A 114 8.32 9.41 -17.95
N ILE A 115 8.86 9.10 -16.79
CA ILE A 115 9.70 7.91 -16.58
C ILE A 115 8.82 6.72 -16.20
N ASP A 116 9.37 5.52 -16.27
CA ASP A 116 8.71 4.37 -15.67
C ASP A 116 8.74 4.51 -14.14
N TYR A 117 7.57 4.82 -13.58
CA TYR A 117 7.43 5.02 -12.14
C TYR A 117 7.39 3.70 -11.37
N ASN A 118 7.05 2.58 -11.99
CA ASN A 118 7.08 1.27 -11.35
C ASN A 118 8.53 0.85 -11.13
N GLU A 119 9.35 0.93 -12.17
CA GLU A 119 10.80 0.70 -12.08
C GLU A 119 11.45 1.67 -11.08
N PHE A 120 11.11 2.97 -11.19
CA PHE A 120 11.67 4.01 -10.31
C PHE A 120 11.29 3.81 -8.83
N CYS A 121 10.07 3.38 -8.53
CA CYS A 121 9.61 3.10 -7.16
C CYS A 121 10.04 1.70 -6.68
N GLY A 122 10.71 0.90 -7.52
CA GLY A 122 11.06 -0.48 -7.21
C GLY A 122 9.82 -1.35 -6.96
N ILE A 123 8.68 -0.95 -7.53
CA ILE A 123 7.48 -1.78 -7.58
C ILE A 123 7.75 -2.77 -8.70
N PRO A 124 7.86 -4.08 -8.43
CA PRO A 124 7.93 -5.06 -9.50
C PRO A 124 6.75 -4.80 -10.44
N ASP A 125 6.99 -4.83 -11.75
CA ASP A 125 5.91 -4.78 -12.71
C ASP A 125 4.83 -5.75 -12.25
N GLN A 126 3.60 -5.22 -12.05
CA GLN A 126 2.48 -6.14 -11.87
C GLN A 126 2.47 -6.98 -13.14
N PRO A 127 2.51 -8.31 -13.05
CA PRO A 127 2.46 -9.13 -14.24
C PRO A 127 1.29 -8.66 -15.07
N THR A 128 1.58 -8.17 -16.28
CA THR A 128 0.53 -8.01 -17.30
C THR A 128 -0.15 -9.36 -17.40
N GLU A 129 -1.47 -9.38 -17.56
CA GLU A 129 -2.40 -10.54 -17.51
C GLU A 129 -1.99 -11.82 -18.28
N ALA A 130 -0.73 -12.01 -18.61
CA ALA A 130 -0.20 -13.09 -19.46
C ALA A 130 0.93 -13.93 -18.85
N GLU A 131 1.46 -13.62 -17.65
CA GLU A 131 2.33 -14.55 -16.94
C GLU A 131 1.58 -15.08 -15.72
N GLU A 132 0.94 -16.24 -15.88
CA GLU A 132 0.45 -17.06 -14.77
C GLU A 132 1.63 -17.27 -13.80
N ASN A 133 1.64 -16.50 -12.72
CA ASN A 133 2.64 -16.68 -11.67
C ASN A 133 2.47 -18.11 -11.15
N GLN A 134 3.43 -18.97 -11.42
CA GLN A 134 3.35 -20.40 -11.04
C GLN A 134 3.07 -20.60 -9.55
N ASP A 135 3.24 -19.57 -8.74
CA ASP A 135 3.01 -19.58 -7.30
C ASP A 135 1.60 -19.11 -6.90
N GLU A 136 0.76 -18.70 -7.83
CA GLU A 136 -0.59 -18.20 -7.54
C GLU A 136 -1.69 -19.09 -8.12
N ILE A 137 -2.82 -19.12 -7.42
CA ILE A 137 -4.08 -19.71 -7.85
C ILE A 137 -5.21 -18.69 -7.69
N ASP A 138 -6.33 -18.92 -8.32
CA ASP A 138 -7.54 -18.15 -8.14
C ASP A 138 -8.41 -18.66 -6.96
N VAL A 139 -9.45 -17.89 -6.62
CA VAL A 139 -10.38 -18.25 -5.55
C VAL A 139 -11.27 -19.44 -5.92
N GLN A 140 -11.44 -19.74 -7.21
CA GLN A 140 -12.20 -20.89 -7.67
C GLN A 140 -11.45 -22.19 -7.37
N GLU A 141 -10.12 -22.18 -7.53
CA GLU A 141 -9.29 -23.33 -7.17
C GLU A 141 -9.20 -23.52 -5.66
N MET A 142 -9.08 -22.42 -4.89
CA MET A 142 -9.18 -22.46 -3.43
C MET A 142 -10.52 -23.08 -2.99
N LYS A 143 -11.64 -22.69 -3.62
CA LYS A 143 -12.96 -23.28 -3.34
C LYS A 143 -12.99 -24.77 -3.61
N ARG A 144 -12.44 -25.22 -4.74
CA ARG A 144 -12.37 -26.64 -5.05
C ARG A 144 -11.61 -27.44 -3.99
N ALA A 145 -10.50 -26.87 -3.45
CA ALA A 145 -9.74 -27.51 -2.38
C ALA A 145 -10.57 -27.64 -1.09
N ILE A 146 -11.31 -26.60 -0.72
CA ILE A 146 -12.16 -26.61 0.48
C ILE A 146 -13.33 -27.59 0.32
N ASP A 147 -13.98 -27.60 -0.85
CA ASP A 147 -15.14 -28.46 -1.12
C ASP A 147 -14.76 -29.95 -1.24
N ASN A 148 -13.48 -30.27 -1.44
CA ASN A 148 -12.98 -31.65 -1.64
C ASN A 148 -11.81 -31.97 -0.69
N PRO A 149 -12.07 -32.26 0.59
CA PRO A 149 -11.04 -32.58 1.59
C PRO A 149 -10.14 -33.75 1.21
N ASP A 150 -10.63 -34.67 0.38
CA ASP A 150 -9.89 -35.84 -0.09
C ASP A 150 -8.68 -35.48 -0.97
N LEU A 151 -8.59 -34.24 -1.46
CA LEU A 151 -7.40 -33.73 -2.18
C LEU A 151 -6.20 -33.55 -1.24
N GLY A 152 -6.40 -33.55 0.07
CA GLY A 152 -5.35 -33.41 1.06
C GLY A 152 -4.67 -32.03 1.04
N ILE A 153 -5.33 -30.99 0.52
CA ILE A 153 -4.81 -29.62 0.44
C ILE A 153 -5.22 -28.86 1.70
N ALA A 154 -4.25 -28.27 2.39
CA ALA A 154 -4.54 -27.36 3.50
C ALA A 154 -4.73 -25.93 2.99
N VAL A 155 -5.77 -25.25 3.46
CA VAL A 155 -6.00 -23.82 3.18
C VAL A 155 -5.74 -23.01 4.43
N VAL A 156 -4.76 -22.12 4.36
CA VAL A 156 -4.27 -21.35 5.52
C VAL A 156 -4.56 -19.85 5.32
N ASP A 157 -5.23 -19.27 6.28
CA ASP A 157 -5.45 -17.82 6.37
C ASP A 157 -4.29 -17.20 7.14
N VAL A 158 -3.56 -16.27 6.52
CA VAL A 158 -2.42 -15.59 7.14
C VAL A 158 -2.75 -14.16 7.58
N ARG A 159 -4.04 -13.84 7.72
CA ARG A 159 -4.49 -12.56 8.30
C ARG A 159 -4.31 -12.58 9.82
N GLU A 160 -4.52 -11.42 10.44
CA GLU A 160 -4.48 -11.34 11.90
C GLU A 160 -5.78 -11.85 12.52
N GLN A 161 -5.75 -12.15 13.83
CA GLN A 161 -6.87 -12.74 14.56
C GLN A 161 -8.14 -11.87 14.51
N ASP A 162 -8.01 -10.57 14.66
CA ASP A 162 -9.09 -9.60 14.60
C ASP A 162 -9.76 -9.55 13.22
N GLU A 163 -8.99 -9.67 12.14
CA GLU A 163 -9.53 -9.76 10.78
C GLU A 163 -10.32 -11.08 10.58
N PHE A 164 -9.81 -12.18 11.12
CA PHE A 164 -10.47 -13.49 11.04
C PHE A 164 -11.79 -13.53 11.82
N GLU A 165 -11.87 -12.78 12.94
CA GLU A 165 -13.11 -12.66 13.72
C GLU A 165 -14.18 -11.82 13.02
N ILE A 166 -13.77 -10.81 12.22
CA ILE A 166 -14.70 -10.00 11.41
C ILE A 166 -15.29 -10.83 10.27
N ALA A 167 -14.44 -11.57 9.56
CA ALA A 167 -14.82 -12.35 8.40
C ALA A 167 -13.84 -13.50 8.20
N LYS A 168 -14.35 -14.70 7.90
CA LYS A 168 -13.52 -15.89 7.61
C LYS A 168 -14.11 -16.69 6.47
N VAL A 169 -13.26 -17.47 5.82
CA VAL A 169 -13.69 -18.51 4.89
C VAL A 169 -13.75 -19.82 5.68
N GLU A 170 -14.91 -20.46 5.70
CA GLU A 170 -15.04 -21.75 6.38
C GLU A 170 -14.15 -22.81 5.73
N GLY A 171 -13.55 -23.67 6.54
CA GLY A 171 -12.60 -24.68 6.08
C GLY A 171 -11.15 -24.22 6.00
N THR A 172 -10.83 -22.99 6.46
CA THR A 172 -9.47 -22.47 6.53
C THR A 172 -8.91 -22.53 7.95
N THR A 173 -7.60 -22.70 8.06
CA THR A 173 -6.86 -22.66 9.34
C THR A 173 -6.14 -21.34 9.48
N LEU A 174 -6.32 -20.65 10.62
CA LEU A 174 -5.65 -19.37 10.86
C LEU A 174 -4.22 -19.57 11.39
N VAL A 175 -3.25 -19.04 10.66
CA VAL A 175 -1.85 -18.90 11.10
C VAL A 175 -1.41 -17.47 10.75
N PRO A 176 -1.58 -16.50 11.66
CA PRO A 176 -1.27 -15.09 11.38
C PRO A 176 0.16 -14.89 10.89
N LEU A 177 0.34 -14.00 9.92
CA LEU A 177 1.67 -13.67 9.39
C LEU A 177 2.61 -13.19 10.49
N SER A 178 2.12 -12.44 11.47
CA SER A 178 2.89 -12.01 12.65
C SER A 178 3.39 -13.14 13.54
N GLN A 179 2.79 -14.32 13.45
CA GLN A 179 3.11 -15.50 14.26
C GLN A 179 3.71 -16.65 13.40
N ILE A 180 3.85 -16.49 12.10
CA ILE A 180 4.22 -17.57 11.20
C ILE A 180 5.58 -18.17 11.54
N GLU A 181 6.55 -17.35 11.96
CA GLU A 181 7.89 -17.80 12.39
C GLU A 181 7.87 -18.73 13.61
N GLN A 182 6.82 -18.63 14.43
CA GLN A 182 6.67 -19.45 15.65
C GLN A 182 5.78 -20.65 15.41
N ARG A 183 4.85 -20.56 14.44
CA ARG A 183 3.79 -21.53 14.23
C ARG A 183 3.89 -22.34 12.94
N PHE A 184 4.89 -22.10 12.08
CA PHE A 184 5.05 -22.86 10.83
C PHE A 184 5.21 -24.36 11.07
N THR A 185 5.70 -24.78 12.23
CA THR A 185 5.85 -26.20 12.61
C THR A 185 4.50 -26.91 12.85
N GLU A 186 3.39 -26.16 12.93
CA GLU A 186 2.03 -26.73 12.96
C GLU A 186 1.57 -27.22 11.59
N LEU A 187 2.26 -26.81 10.51
CA LEU A 187 1.96 -27.16 9.14
C LEU A 187 2.81 -28.34 8.68
N ASP A 188 2.23 -29.21 7.84
CA ASP A 188 2.98 -30.33 7.26
C ASP A 188 3.77 -29.88 6.01
N PRO A 189 5.12 -29.95 6.01
CA PRO A 189 5.93 -29.52 4.88
C PRO A 189 5.77 -30.39 3.61
N ASN A 190 5.16 -31.57 3.73
CA ASN A 190 4.89 -32.46 2.60
C ASN A 190 3.46 -32.31 2.02
N GLN A 191 2.61 -31.53 2.69
CA GLN A 191 1.26 -31.26 2.24
C GLN A 191 1.25 -30.08 1.25
N THR A 192 0.33 -30.10 0.28
CA THR A 192 0.04 -28.92 -0.52
C THR A 192 -0.72 -27.89 0.33
N ILE A 193 -0.22 -26.66 0.37
CA ILE A 193 -0.78 -25.58 1.18
C ILE A 193 -1.14 -24.41 0.28
N TYR A 194 -2.40 -23.99 0.36
CA TYR A 194 -2.89 -22.76 -0.25
C TYR A 194 -2.96 -21.66 0.82
N LEU A 195 -2.23 -20.59 0.60
CA LEU A 195 -2.13 -19.46 1.52
C LEU A 195 -3.02 -18.32 1.01
N HIS A 196 -3.91 -17.80 1.83
CA HIS A 196 -4.65 -16.60 1.48
C HIS A 196 -4.54 -15.52 2.56
N CYS A 197 -4.78 -14.29 2.15
CA CYS A 197 -4.91 -13.15 3.05
C CYS A 197 -6.04 -12.24 2.58
N LYS A 198 -5.96 -10.94 2.83
CA LYS A 198 -6.98 -9.99 2.36
C LYS A 198 -6.98 -9.83 0.84
N ALA A 199 -5.79 -9.58 0.23
CA ALA A 199 -5.65 -9.22 -1.19
C ALA A 199 -4.49 -9.92 -1.92
N GLY A 200 -3.83 -10.93 -1.33
CA GLY A 200 -2.75 -11.69 -1.95
C GLY A 200 -1.33 -11.32 -1.52
N VAL A 201 -1.07 -10.10 -1.04
CA VAL A 201 0.30 -9.63 -0.71
C VAL A 201 0.92 -10.36 0.48
N ARG A 202 0.19 -10.48 1.59
CA ARG A 202 0.69 -11.16 2.81
C ARG A 202 0.87 -12.66 2.60
N SER A 203 0.01 -13.28 1.79
CA SER A 203 0.14 -14.71 1.44
C SER A 203 1.37 -15.00 0.60
N LEU A 204 1.78 -14.10 -0.29
CA LEU A 204 3.06 -14.23 -1.01
C LEU A 204 4.28 -14.09 -0.07
N LYS A 205 4.23 -13.19 0.91
CA LYS A 205 5.28 -13.09 1.95
C LYS A 205 5.38 -14.36 2.78
N ALA A 206 4.24 -14.89 3.22
CA ALA A 206 4.17 -16.15 3.96
C ALA A 206 4.70 -17.34 3.13
N LEU A 207 4.37 -17.38 1.84
CA LEU A 207 4.86 -18.39 0.90
C LEU A 207 6.39 -18.36 0.79
N GLY A 208 6.97 -17.17 0.64
CA GLY A 208 8.43 -16.99 0.60
C GLY A 208 9.10 -17.54 1.86
N PHE A 209 8.60 -17.15 3.04
CA PHE A 209 9.11 -17.62 4.32
C PHE A 209 9.01 -19.16 4.45
N LEU A 210 7.84 -19.74 4.19
CA LEU A 210 7.64 -21.20 4.29
C LEU A 210 8.53 -21.97 3.30
N ARG A 211 8.77 -21.43 2.10
CA ARG A 211 9.69 -22.00 1.12
C ARG A 211 11.13 -22.07 1.66
N GLU A 212 11.59 -21.03 2.34
CA GLU A 212 12.90 -21.02 3.02
C GLU A 212 12.98 -22.05 4.15
N GLN A 213 11.84 -22.38 4.78
CA GLN A 213 11.75 -23.44 5.80
C GLN A 213 11.60 -24.86 5.21
N GLY A 214 11.66 -25.01 3.88
CA GLY A 214 11.68 -26.30 3.19
C GLY A 214 10.33 -26.83 2.73
N PHE A 215 9.26 -26.06 2.83
CA PHE A 215 7.96 -26.40 2.24
C PHE A 215 8.02 -26.32 0.72
N LYS A 216 7.52 -27.34 0.03
CA LYS A 216 7.69 -27.50 -1.43
C LYS A 216 6.42 -27.19 -2.23
N TYR A 217 5.26 -27.44 -1.66
CA TYR A 217 3.98 -27.42 -2.37
C TYR A 217 3.12 -26.26 -1.87
N LEU A 218 3.51 -25.06 -2.25
CA LEU A 218 2.89 -23.81 -1.79
C LEU A 218 2.26 -23.04 -2.94
N LYS A 219 1.06 -22.52 -2.72
CA LYS A 219 0.39 -21.58 -3.62
C LYS A 219 -0.19 -20.41 -2.81
N SER A 220 -0.18 -19.23 -3.40
CA SER A 220 -0.87 -18.04 -2.89
C SER A 220 -2.19 -17.85 -3.62
N VAL A 221 -3.23 -17.48 -2.90
CA VAL A 221 -4.53 -17.17 -3.50
C VAL A 221 -4.58 -15.71 -3.90
N ARG A 222 -4.61 -15.47 -5.20
CA ARG A 222 -4.70 -14.13 -5.78
C ARG A 222 -6.02 -13.45 -5.36
N GLY A 223 -5.93 -12.19 -4.94
CA GLY A 223 -7.08 -11.42 -4.48
C GLY A 223 -7.62 -11.81 -3.09
N GLY A 224 -7.20 -12.95 -2.53
CA GLY A 224 -7.51 -13.37 -1.17
C GLY A 224 -9.01 -13.39 -0.82
N ILE A 225 -9.37 -13.05 0.44
CA ILE A 225 -10.78 -13.03 0.89
C ILE A 225 -11.59 -11.92 0.19
N THR A 226 -10.95 -10.88 -0.34
CA THR A 226 -11.65 -9.85 -1.12
C THR A 226 -12.23 -10.45 -2.41
N ALA A 227 -11.41 -11.15 -3.19
CA ALA A 227 -11.88 -11.84 -4.38
C ALA A 227 -12.88 -12.96 -4.04
N TRP A 228 -12.65 -13.69 -2.93
CA TRP A 228 -13.62 -14.67 -2.45
C TRP A 228 -14.99 -14.06 -2.17
N SER A 229 -15.05 -12.91 -1.48
CA SER A 229 -16.29 -12.18 -1.23
C SER A 229 -16.97 -11.68 -2.51
N GLU A 230 -16.22 -11.41 -3.57
CA GLU A 230 -16.76 -10.92 -4.84
C GLU A 230 -17.26 -12.04 -5.74
N GLU A 231 -16.54 -13.15 -5.80
CA GLU A 231 -16.75 -14.18 -6.80
C GLU A 231 -17.42 -15.45 -6.25
N ILE A 232 -17.29 -15.74 -4.93
CA ILE A 232 -17.73 -17.00 -4.34
C ILE A 232 -18.86 -16.80 -3.33
N ASP A 233 -18.66 -15.96 -2.31
CA ASP A 233 -19.66 -15.75 -1.25
C ASP A 233 -19.84 -14.27 -0.91
N PRO A 234 -20.81 -13.60 -1.55
CA PRO A 234 -21.12 -12.18 -1.29
C PRO A 234 -21.61 -11.88 0.14
N ASN A 235 -21.90 -12.88 0.96
CA ASN A 235 -22.30 -12.66 2.36
C ASN A 235 -21.11 -12.39 3.28
N ILE A 236 -19.88 -12.69 2.84
CA ILE A 236 -18.69 -12.36 3.60
C ILE A 236 -18.49 -10.84 3.56
N PRO A 237 -18.48 -10.16 4.74
CA PRO A 237 -18.38 -8.70 4.78
C PRO A 237 -17.04 -8.21 4.24
N LYS A 238 -17.10 -7.14 3.44
CA LYS A 238 -15.90 -6.38 3.00
C LYS A 238 -15.54 -5.35 4.08
N TYR A 239 -14.30 -5.31 4.50
CA TYR A 239 -13.78 -4.42 5.55
C TYR A 239 -12.47 -3.76 5.14
#